data_95417a3bcff8fd5734df8703945e6775
#
_entry.id   95417a3bcff8fd5734df8703945e6775
#
_cell.length_a   1.000
_cell.length_b   1.000
_cell.length_c   1.000
_cell.angle_alpha   90.00
_cell.angle_beta   90.00
_cell.angle_gamma   90.00
#
_symmetry.space_group_name_H-M   'P 1'
#
loop_
_entity.id
_entity.type
_entity.pdbx_description
1 polymer ?
#
loop_
_entity_poly.entity_id
_entity_poly.type
_entity_poly.pdbx_seq_one_letter_code
_entity_poly.pdbx_strand_id
1 'polypeptide(L)'
;MKELKPDIYAAACPSREILIMIGEKWVCLVIGALDAQKILRFGELKRICEGVSQKMLTQTLRKLERDGLVIRTVYADKVPLKVEYKLSPLGKSLVPVLQQVKSWAEMNLSEINDNRIAFEQSK
;
A
#
# COMPACT_ATOMS: atom_id res chain seq x y z
N MET A 1 22.68 -0.77 19.73
CA MET A 1 21.89 -1.25 18.63
C MET A 1 22.71 -1.22 17.34
N LYS A 2 22.64 -2.26 16.55
CA LYS A 2 23.43 -2.35 15.32
C LYS A 2 22.80 -1.47 14.24
N GLU A 3 23.62 -0.61 13.64
CA GLU A 3 23.16 0.25 12.55
C GLU A 3 22.91 -0.56 11.28
N LEU A 4 21.74 -0.32 10.65
CA LEU A 4 21.38 -0.97 9.39
C LEU A 4 21.95 -0.15 8.23
N LYS A 5 22.79 -0.77 7.41
CA LYS A 5 23.36 -0.15 6.21
C LYS A 5 22.56 -0.60 4.99
N PRO A 6 21.80 0.30 4.35
CA PRO A 6 21.00 -0.08 3.18
C PRO A 6 21.90 -0.42 1.98
N ASP A 7 21.64 -1.57 1.38
CA ASP A 7 22.19 -1.98 0.09
C ASP A 7 21.10 -2.75 -0.65
N ILE A 8 20.30 -2.03 -1.43
CA ILE A 8 19.09 -2.56 -2.08
C ILE A 8 19.38 -3.74 -3.00
N TYR A 9 20.60 -3.86 -3.51
CA TYR A 9 20.96 -4.94 -4.43
C TYR A 9 21.40 -6.20 -3.71
N ALA A 10 21.66 -6.14 -2.42
CA ALA A 10 22.00 -7.33 -1.65
C ALA A 10 20.72 -8.10 -1.29
N ALA A 11 20.70 -9.40 -1.57
CA ALA A 11 19.51 -10.22 -1.35
C ALA A 11 19.05 -10.24 0.11
N ALA A 12 19.97 -10.10 1.06
CA ALA A 12 19.67 -10.10 2.49
C ALA A 12 19.38 -8.71 3.06
N CYS A 13 19.34 -7.67 2.21
CA CYS A 13 19.15 -6.30 2.70
C CYS A 13 17.72 -6.04 3.12
N PRO A 14 17.45 -5.59 4.37
CA PRO A 14 16.09 -5.29 4.81
C PRO A 14 15.38 -4.23 3.98
N SER A 15 16.11 -3.24 3.43
CA SER A 15 15.49 -2.20 2.62
C SER A 15 14.92 -2.74 1.30
N ARG A 16 15.46 -3.85 0.80
CA ARG A 16 14.93 -4.52 -0.40
C ARG A 16 13.51 -5.03 -0.18
N GLU A 17 13.24 -5.62 0.99
CA GLU A 17 11.89 -6.09 1.34
C GLU A 17 10.91 -4.93 1.46
N ILE A 18 11.35 -3.80 2.01
CA ILE A 18 10.52 -2.61 2.13
C ILE A 18 10.17 -2.07 0.73
N LEU A 19 11.14 -2.04 -0.18
CA LEU A 19 10.89 -1.60 -1.56
C LEU A 19 9.87 -2.50 -2.26
N ILE A 20 9.98 -3.82 -2.09
CA ILE A 20 9.03 -4.78 -2.66
C ILE A 20 7.64 -4.54 -2.10
N MET A 21 7.51 -4.34 -0.80
CA MET A 21 6.23 -4.06 -0.14
C MET A 21 5.59 -2.78 -0.70
N ILE A 22 6.37 -1.71 -0.82
CA ILE A 22 5.88 -0.42 -1.35
C ILE A 22 5.37 -0.56 -2.77
N GLY A 23 5.98 -1.45 -3.57
CA GLY A 23 5.58 -1.69 -4.95
C GLY A 23 4.33 -2.54 -5.12
N GLU A 24 3.80 -3.13 -4.05
CA GLU A 24 2.59 -3.94 -4.15
C GLU A 24 1.36 -3.06 -4.38
N LYS A 25 0.54 -3.46 -5.33
CA LYS A 25 -0.67 -2.73 -5.73
C LYS A 25 -1.57 -2.38 -4.56
N TRP A 26 -1.88 -3.36 -3.72
CA TRP A 26 -2.84 -3.17 -2.63
C TRP A 26 -2.28 -2.29 -1.51
N VAL A 27 -0.97 -2.30 -1.28
CA VAL A 27 -0.33 -1.37 -0.33
C VAL A 27 -0.57 0.07 -0.78
N CYS A 28 -0.30 0.36 -2.05
CA CYS A 28 -0.50 1.72 -2.60
C CYS A 28 -1.95 2.16 -2.47
N LEU A 29 -2.90 1.29 -2.79
CA LEU A 29 -4.32 1.62 -2.77
C LEU A 29 -4.85 1.80 -1.33
N VAL A 30 -4.43 0.95 -0.40
CA VAL A 30 -4.84 1.06 1.02
C VAL A 30 -4.29 2.35 1.64
N ILE A 31 -3.01 2.64 1.43
CA ILE A 31 -2.39 3.86 1.93
C ILE A 31 -3.12 5.09 1.38
N GLY A 32 -3.40 5.11 0.08
CA GLY A 32 -4.13 6.21 -0.56
C GLY A 32 -5.53 6.39 0.00
N ALA A 33 -6.26 5.31 0.22
CA ALA A 33 -7.61 5.34 0.78
C ALA A 33 -7.60 5.90 2.21
N LEU A 34 -6.65 5.45 3.05
CA LEU A 34 -6.54 5.93 4.42
C LEU A 34 -6.08 7.39 4.49
N ASP A 35 -5.28 7.83 3.54
CA ASP A 35 -4.92 9.25 3.47
C ASP A 35 -6.13 10.12 3.15
N ALA A 36 -6.96 9.70 2.20
CA ALA A 36 -8.13 10.44 1.77
C ALA A 36 -9.23 10.48 2.82
N GLN A 37 -9.53 9.36 3.45
CA GLN A 37 -10.68 9.20 4.36
C GLN A 37 -10.33 9.29 5.84
N LYS A 38 -9.04 9.26 6.18
CA LYS A 38 -8.46 9.34 7.52
C LYS A 38 -8.67 8.09 8.37
N ILE A 39 -9.88 7.66 8.58
CA ILE A 39 -10.22 6.46 9.37
C ILE A 39 -11.18 5.61 8.55
N LEU A 40 -10.86 4.33 8.39
CA LEU A 40 -11.71 3.39 7.66
C LEU A 40 -11.80 2.06 8.39
N ARG A 41 -12.93 1.40 8.22
CA ARG A 41 -13.15 0.03 8.68
C ARG A 41 -12.84 -0.94 7.53
N PHE A 42 -12.68 -2.22 7.85
CA PHE A 42 -12.33 -3.25 6.87
C PHE A 42 -13.28 -3.26 5.67
N GLY A 43 -14.59 -3.27 5.94
CA GLY A 43 -15.60 -3.31 4.87
C GLY A 43 -15.56 -2.08 3.96
N GLU A 44 -15.25 -0.91 4.53
CA GLU A 44 -15.09 0.32 3.77
C GLU A 44 -13.87 0.26 2.86
N LEU A 45 -12.75 -0.22 3.40
CA LEU A 45 -11.52 -0.42 2.61
C LEU A 45 -11.75 -1.40 1.47
N LYS A 46 -12.48 -2.49 1.74
CA LYS A 46 -12.79 -3.48 0.72
C LYS A 46 -13.62 -2.91 -0.42
N ARG A 47 -14.54 -2.00 -0.12
CA ARG A 47 -15.34 -1.33 -1.16
C ARG A 47 -14.53 -0.34 -1.98
N ILE A 48 -13.67 0.45 -1.31
CA ILE A 48 -12.85 1.47 -1.98
C ILE A 48 -11.78 0.82 -2.86
N CYS A 49 -11.12 -0.22 -2.35
CA CYS A 49 -10.09 -0.95 -3.09
C CYS A 49 -10.74 -2.02 -3.97
N GLU A 50 -11.42 -1.57 -5.01
CA GLU A 50 -12.19 -2.44 -5.89
C GLU A 50 -11.33 -3.59 -6.44
N GLY A 51 -11.85 -4.80 -6.35
CA GLY A 51 -11.17 -6.00 -6.82
C GLY A 51 -10.33 -6.72 -5.76
N VAL A 52 -10.12 -6.12 -4.59
CA VAL A 52 -9.36 -6.79 -3.52
C VAL A 52 -10.20 -7.89 -2.88
N SER A 53 -9.59 -9.08 -2.70
CA SER A 53 -10.24 -10.15 -1.93
C SER A 53 -10.10 -9.89 -0.44
N GLN A 54 -10.96 -10.52 0.36
CA GLN A 54 -10.87 -10.46 1.81
C GLN A 54 -9.51 -10.96 2.29
N LYS A 55 -9.00 -12.04 1.71
CA LYS A 55 -7.70 -12.60 2.05
C LYS A 55 -6.56 -11.62 1.76
N MET A 56 -6.56 -11.01 0.57
CA MET A 56 -5.51 -10.05 0.18
C MET A 56 -5.53 -8.81 1.04
N LEU A 57 -6.73 -8.27 1.32
CA LEU A 57 -6.85 -7.09 2.17
C LEU A 57 -6.37 -7.38 3.59
N THR A 58 -6.75 -8.54 4.14
CA THR A 58 -6.30 -8.97 5.47
C THR A 58 -4.77 -9.05 5.51
N GLN A 59 -4.17 -9.68 4.51
CA GLN A 59 -2.70 -9.82 4.44
C GLN A 59 -2.02 -8.47 4.32
N THR A 60 -2.54 -7.58 3.49
CA THR A 60 -1.99 -6.24 3.27
C THR A 60 -2.05 -5.42 4.57
N LEU A 61 -3.20 -5.41 5.24
CA LEU A 61 -3.36 -4.67 6.49
C LEU A 61 -2.44 -5.20 7.59
N ARG A 62 -2.28 -6.53 7.67
CA ARG A 62 -1.37 -7.13 8.66
C ARG A 62 0.09 -6.74 8.41
N LYS A 63 0.53 -6.72 7.16
CA LYS A 63 1.88 -6.27 6.81
C LYS A 63 2.10 -4.82 7.19
N LEU A 64 1.14 -3.95 6.86
CA LEU A 64 1.23 -2.52 7.15
C LEU A 64 1.21 -2.24 8.65
N GLU A 65 0.41 -2.98 9.39
CA GLU A 65 0.36 -2.89 10.86
C GLU A 65 1.69 -3.39 11.47
N ARG A 66 2.17 -4.53 11.01
CA ARG A 66 3.45 -5.12 11.47
C ARG A 66 4.60 -4.13 11.29
N ASP A 67 4.64 -3.47 10.16
CA ASP A 67 5.73 -2.55 9.81
C ASP A 67 5.49 -1.12 10.33
N GLY A 68 4.39 -0.91 11.04
CA GLY A 68 4.13 0.36 11.72
C GLY A 68 3.59 1.48 10.85
N LEU A 69 3.10 1.18 9.63
CA LEU A 69 2.53 2.21 8.75
C LEU A 69 1.05 2.43 9.01
N VAL A 70 0.36 1.42 9.53
CA VAL A 70 -1.08 1.46 9.83
C VAL A 70 -1.30 1.12 11.29
N ILE A 71 -2.21 1.85 11.92
CA ILE A 71 -2.63 1.61 13.30
C ILE A 71 -4.02 0.99 13.25
N ARG A 72 -4.14 -0.19 13.89
CA ARG A 72 -5.39 -0.89 14.04
C ARG A 72 -5.92 -0.65 15.44
N THR A 73 -7.10 -0.08 15.57
CA THR A 73 -7.73 0.18 16.87
C THR A 73 -8.96 -0.69 17.03
N VAL A 74 -9.01 -1.47 18.11
CA VAL A 74 -10.13 -2.33 18.45
C VAL A 74 -10.91 -1.69 19.60
N TYR A 75 -12.21 -1.51 19.40
CA TYR A 75 -13.11 -0.99 20.44
C TYR A 75 -13.85 -2.19 21.03
N ALA A 76 -13.26 -2.81 22.05
CA ALA A 76 -13.75 -4.05 22.64
C ALA A 76 -15.07 -3.87 23.41
N ASP A 77 -15.42 -2.65 23.77
CA ASP A 77 -16.66 -2.31 24.48
C ASP A 77 -17.86 -2.20 23.56
N LYS A 78 -17.67 -2.30 22.24
CA LYS A 78 -18.76 -2.22 21.26
C LYS A 78 -19.26 -3.61 20.87
N VAL A 79 -20.57 -3.70 20.58
CA VAL A 79 -21.22 -4.90 20.10
C VAL A 79 -22.05 -4.54 18.87
N PRO A 80 -21.73 -5.03 17.67
CA PRO A 80 -20.59 -5.88 17.35
C PRO A 80 -19.26 -5.15 17.52
N LEU A 81 -18.17 -5.93 17.60
CA LEU A 81 -16.83 -5.41 17.80
C LEU A 81 -16.49 -4.39 16.69
N LYS A 82 -15.97 -3.23 17.09
CA LYS A 82 -15.61 -2.16 16.18
C LYS A 82 -14.09 -2.14 16.00
N VAL A 83 -13.62 -2.18 14.75
CA VAL A 83 -12.19 -2.11 14.40
C VAL A 83 -12.00 -1.02 13.37
N GLU A 84 -11.06 -0.11 13.65
CA GLU A 84 -10.73 1.00 12.76
C GLU A 84 -9.26 0.96 12.36
N TYR A 85 -8.98 1.42 11.15
CA TYR A 85 -7.62 1.54 10.60
C TYR A 85 -7.34 2.99 10.26
N LYS A 86 -6.13 3.44 10.56
CA LYS A 86 -5.64 4.76 10.18
C LYS A 86 -4.15 4.71 9.93
N LEU A 87 -3.62 5.70 9.21
CA LEU A 87 -2.18 5.82 9.01
C LEU A 87 -1.50 6.28 10.29
N SER A 88 -0.34 5.68 10.58
CA SER A 88 0.58 6.21 11.58
C SER A 88 1.33 7.42 11.00
N PRO A 89 2.08 8.19 11.82
CA PRO A 89 2.97 9.21 11.26
C PRO A 89 3.92 8.66 10.20
N LEU A 90 4.45 7.44 10.42
CA LEU A 90 5.30 6.78 9.44
C LEU A 90 4.54 6.50 8.13
N GLY A 91 3.31 5.99 8.25
CA GLY A 91 2.48 5.75 7.07
C GLY A 91 2.18 7.04 6.30
N LYS A 92 1.92 8.13 7.02
CA LYS A 92 1.71 9.44 6.39
C LYS A 92 2.93 9.92 5.61
N SER A 93 4.13 9.59 6.08
CA SER A 93 5.37 10.00 5.41
C SER A 93 5.56 9.29 4.06
N LEU A 94 4.90 8.16 3.86
CA LEU A 94 4.95 7.43 2.59
C LEU A 94 4.01 8.03 1.53
N VAL A 95 2.97 8.74 1.94
CA VAL A 95 1.93 9.26 1.03
C VAL A 95 2.51 10.11 -0.11
N PRO A 96 3.38 11.11 0.13
CA PRO A 96 3.91 11.91 -0.98
C PRO A 96 4.68 11.08 -2.01
N VAL A 97 5.39 10.05 -1.55
CA VAL A 97 6.15 9.16 -2.43
C VAL A 97 5.20 8.41 -3.37
N LEU A 98 4.13 7.84 -2.80
CA LEU A 98 3.15 7.09 -3.58
C LEU A 98 2.35 7.99 -4.52
N GLN A 99 2.07 9.23 -4.11
CA GLN A 99 1.40 10.20 -4.97
C GLN A 99 2.24 10.54 -6.20
N GLN A 100 3.55 10.64 -6.06
CA GLN A 100 4.45 10.85 -7.18
C GLN A 100 4.47 9.67 -8.14
N VAL A 101 4.49 8.46 -7.62
CA VAL A 101 4.41 7.23 -8.43
C VAL A 101 3.09 7.20 -9.20
N LYS A 102 1.98 7.49 -8.52
CA LYS A 102 0.65 7.55 -9.13
C LYS A 102 0.60 8.58 -10.26
N SER A 103 1.11 9.79 -10.01
CA SER A 103 1.13 10.86 -11.01
C SER A 103 1.95 10.47 -12.23
N TRP A 104 3.11 9.86 -12.01
CA TRP A 104 3.95 9.39 -13.10
C TRP A 104 3.21 8.36 -13.97
N ALA A 105 2.54 7.40 -13.32
CA ALA A 105 1.77 6.38 -14.02
C ALA A 105 0.65 6.99 -14.86
N GLU A 106 -0.08 7.94 -14.29
CA GLU A 106 -1.19 8.62 -15.00
C GLU A 106 -0.68 9.45 -16.18
N MET A 107 0.43 10.18 -16.00
CA MET A 107 1.02 11.02 -17.04
C MET A 107 1.58 10.21 -18.21
N ASN A 108 2.04 9.00 -17.96
CA ASN A 108 2.70 8.17 -18.97
C ASN A 108 1.82 7.01 -19.46
N LEU A 109 0.57 6.97 -19.04
CA LEU A 109 -0.34 5.89 -19.37
C LEU A 109 -0.48 5.67 -20.88
N SER A 110 -0.72 6.76 -21.65
CA SER A 110 -0.89 6.68 -23.09
C SER A 110 0.34 6.12 -23.79
N GLU A 111 1.52 6.63 -23.46
CA GLU A 111 2.76 6.18 -24.10
C GLU A 111 3.05 4.71 -23.79
N ILE A 112 2.87 4.32 -22.52
CA ILE A 112 3.08 2.92 -22.12
C ILE A 112 2.09 2.01 -22.84
N ASN A 113 0.83 2.42 -22.93
CA ASN A 113 -0.20 1.63 -23.61
C ASN A 113 0.12 1.47 -25.10
N ASP A 114 0.55 2.55 -25.75
CA ASP A 114 0.95 2.51 -27.15
C ASP A 114 2.12 1.56 -27.38
N ASN A 115 3.10 1.57 -26.47
CA ASN A 115 4.25 0.68 -26.52
C ASN A 115 3.83 -0.78 -26.37
N ARG A 116 2.89 -1.06 -25.47
CA ARG A 116 2.36 -2.42 -25.27
C ARG A 116 1.64 -2.94 -26.52
N ILE A 117 0.83 -2.08 -27.16
CA ILE A 117 0.12 -2.43 -28.40
C ILE A 117 1.12 -2.72 -29.50
N ALA A 118 2.12 -1.86 -29.69
CA ALA A 118 3.17 -2.04 -30.70
C ALA A 118 3.94 -3.35 -30.50
N PHE A 119 4.26 -3.66 -29.24
CA PHE A 119 4.96 -4.90 -28.90
C PHE A 119 4.13 -6.14 -29.25
N GLU A 120 2.84 -6.14 -28.92
CA GLU A 120 1.95 -7.26 -29.25
C GLU A 120 1.80 -7.45 -30.76
N GLN A 121 1.77 -6.37 -31.53
CA GLN A 121 1.68 -6.43 -33.00
C GLN A 121 2.96 -6.90 -33.66
N SER A 122 4.11 -6.77 -32.98
CA SER A 122 5.42 -7.16 -33.54
C SER A 122 5.78 -8.62 -33.31
N LYS A 123 4.98 -9.35 -32.57
CA LYS A 123 5.21 -10.78 -32.30
C LYS A 123 4.90 -11.65 -33.50
#